data_72ef2f46461ae643efc951fca3261bfb
#
_entry.id   72ef2f46461ae643efc951fca3261bfb
#
_cell.length_a   1.000
_cell.length_b   1.000
_cell.length_c   1.000
_cell.angle_alpha   90.00
_cell.angle_beta   90.00
_cell.angle_gamma   90.00
#
_symmetry.space_group_name_H-M   'P 1'
#
loop_
_entity.id
_entity.type
_entity.pdbx_description
1 polymer ?
#
loop_
_entity_poly.entity_id
_entity_poly.type
_entity_poly.pdbx_seq_one_letter_code
_entity_poly.pdbx_strand_id
1 'polypeptide(L)'
;MLFDEDEVFQDSSFNNQPSLKDQPAEPRYEGVLPGGWIVTANTAYADVILDYDENITTKAIDQLIFRKNGLIGTNKIYISGLLKGSYLGEWTDTDGAFPILTRFPNHSGTSAHRFFIDNAALAITATPADWLTLFAQIEYHEVRFDSQDELQLRKVYATLGDLNRSPLYLTFGRKTINFGDFDLYSPFSQNINNHFFRAESDGVIAEMGFVNKNLHLTATAITGGRHLRTADTAEDDQINNFALDGEVFIPVREGTILKLGGGYLHGTIYNHTLPHHPGPEIDCPVTPGASGVPKCRGRNAAYDMRAELISPMFDLMAEYTATIDPWPATGQKLEAFTVQGRYKTAIRDYKTHFSLSYSFSDIGPFSTGGPGSPVFDSIEQWVGGMEVFINPNFSFGIEYSHNTGFAPLVNITSTAQDAEADQIVIGGRIVF
;
A
#
# COMPACT_ATOMS: atom_id res chain seq x y z
N MET A 1 -24.93 17.32 -27.53
CA MET A 1 -23.66 18.00 -27.26
C MET A 1 -22.68 16.89 -27.00
N LEU A 2 -21.90 16.51 -28.00
CA LEU A 2 -20.86 15.47 -27.89
C LEU A 2 -19.67 16.16 -27.22
N PHE A 3 -19.34 15.76 -26.00
CA PHE A 3 -18.12 16.19 -25.34
C PHE A 3 -16.93 15.57 -26.09
N ASP A 4 -15.91 16.38 -26.33
CA ASP A 4 -14.68 15.96 -26.99
C ASP A 4 -14.02 14.90 -26.08
N GLU A 5 -13.91 13.67 -26.56
CA GLU A 5 -13.51 12.50 -25.74
C GLU A 5 -12.07 12.56 -25.26
N ASP A 6 -11.25 13.40 -25.88
CA ASP A 6 -9.80 13.51 -25.58
C ASP A 6 -9.46 14.45 -24.41
N GLU A 7 -10.34 15.43 -24.08
CA GLU A 7 -10.05 16.39 -22.98
C GLU A 7 -10.28 15.82 -21.57
N VAL A 8 -11.16 14.84 -21.41
CA VAL A 8 -11.55 14.36 -20.08
C VAL A 8 -10.49 13.43 -19.44
N PHE A 9 -9.63 12.78 -20.24
CA PHE A 9 -8.58 11.92 -19.70
C PHE A 9 -7.32 12.67 -19.23
N GLN A 10 -7.16 13.90 -19.62
CA GLN A 10 -6.03 14.71 -19.16
C GLN A 10 -6.24 15.24 -17.72
N ASP A 11 -7.45 15.06 -17.14
CA ASP A 11 -7.85 15.78 -15.93
C ASP A 11 -8.37 14.90 -14.77
N SER A 12 -8.28 13.58 -14.85
CA SER A 12 -8.71 12.73 -13.73
C SER A 12 -7.53 12.35 -12.84
N SER A 13 -7.56 11.61 -11.88
CA SER A 13 -6.65 11.21 -10.81
C SER A 13 -5.12 11.50 -10.97
N PHE A 14 -4.64 11.75 -12.21
CA PHE A 14 -3.29 12.15 -12.54
C PHE A 14 -3.07 13.67 -12.62
N ASN A 15 -4.13 14.49 -12.54
CA ASN A 15 -4.05 15.96 -12.73
C ASN A 15 -4.07 16.77 -11.43
N ASN A 16 -3.83 16.20 -10.30
CA ASN A 16 -3.40 16.98 -9.14
C ASN A 16 -1.92 17.39 -9.22
N GLN A 17 -1.18 16.85 -10.17
CA GLN A 17 0.05 17.44 -10.63
C GLN A 17 -0.28 18.54 -11.66
N PRO A 18 0.47 19.66 -11.73
CA PRO A 18 0.34 20.63 -12.80
C PRO A 18 0.33 19.88 -14.13
N SER A 19 -0.58 20.23 -15.06
CA SER A 19 -0.77 19.46 -16.29
C SER A 19 0.58 19.09 -16.86
N LEU A 20 0.78 17.85 -17.30
CA LEU A 20 2.04 17.39 -17.88
C LEU A 20 2.57 18.32 -18.99
N LYS A 21 1.68 19.17 -19.56
CA LYS A 21 2.01 20.21 -20.54
C LYS A 21 2.60 21.47 -19.91
N ASP A 22 2.34 21.73 -18.64
CA ASP A 22 2.75 22.94 -17.93
C ASP A 22 3.95 22.70 -16.99
N GLN A 23 4.41 21.47 -16.85
CA GLN A 23 5.68 21.22 -16.18
C GLN A 23 6.81 21.77 -17.05
N PRO A 24 7.67 22.65 -16.52
CA PRO A 24 8.87 23.03 -17.22
C PRO A 24 9.63 21.74 -17.57
N ALA A 25 10.11 21.65 -18.81
CA ALA A 25 10.89 20.50 -19.26
C ALA A 25 12.08 20.35 -18.30
N GLU A 26 11.95 19.50 -17.31
CA GLU A 26 13.02 19.23 -16.36
C GLU A 26 14.26 18.75 -17.12
N PRO A 27 15.47 19.07 -16.64
CA PRO A 27 16.69 18.58 -17.23
C PRO A 27 16.66 17.06 -17.20
N ARG A 28 16.26 16.45 -18.32
CA ARG A 28 16.29 15.01 -18.50
C ARG A 28 17.74 14.62 -18.65
N TYR A 29 18.29 13.96 -17.65
CA TYR A 29 19.58 13.30 -17.81
C TYR A 29 19.38 12.10 -18.72
N GLU A 30 19.72 12.23 -19.99
CA GLU A 30 19.65 11.13 -20.95
C GLU A 30 21.05 10.63 -21.26
N GLY A 31 21.30 9.36 -21.02
CA GLY A 31 22.47 8.63 -21.46
C GLY A 31 22.09 7.59 -22.50
N VAL A 32 22.96 7.36 -23.50
CA VAL A 32 22.75 6.33 -24.53
C VAL A 32 23.67 5.17 -24.26
N LEU A 33 23.11 3.96 -24.06
CA LEU A 33 23.84 2.73 -23.92
C LEU A 33 24.14 2.09 -25.30
N PRO A 34 25.13 1.18 -25.38
CA PRO A 34 25.31 0.33 -26.55
C PRO A 34 24.03 -0.39 -26.94
N GLY A 35 23.65 -0.36 -28.21
CA GLY A 35 22.39 -0.91 -28.71
C GLY A 35 21.24 0.09 -28.80
N GLY A 36 21.51 1.39 -28.52
CA GLY A 36 20.53 2.48 -28.72
C GLY A 36 19.50 2.66 -27.59
N TRP A 37 19.72 2.03 -26.43
CA TRP A 37 18.90 2.24 -25.25
C TRP A 37 19.17 3.60 -24.64
N ILE A 38 18.10 4.31 -24.31
CA ILE A 38 18.17 5.59 -23.58
C ILE A 38 17.95 5.33 -22.09
N VAL A 39 18.92 5.71 -21.27
CA VAL A 39 18.78 5.73 -19.80
C VAL A 39 18.39 7.13 -19.38
N THR A 40 17.34 7.24 -18.57
CA THR A 40 16.80 8.52 -18.16
C THR A 40 16.23 8.46 -16.74
N ALA A 41 16.05 9.62 -16.12
CA ALA A 41 15.27 9.81 -14.91
C ALA A 41 14.07 10.71 -15.23
N ASN A 42 12.96 10.48 -14.57
CA ASN A 42 11.73 11.28 -14.68
C ASN A 42 11.06 11.36 -13.32
N THR A 43 11.16 12.51 -12.65
CA THR A 43 10.66 12.71 -11.30
C THR A 43 9.15 12.49 -11.20
N ALA A 44 8.36 12.96 -12.17
CA ALA A 44 6.91 12.80 -12.16
C ALA A 44 6.50 11.30 -12.25
N TYR A 45 7.26 10.50 -13.02
CA TYR A 45 7.08 9.05 -13.05
C TYR A 45 7.53 8.40 -11.74
N ALA A 46 8.70 8.79 -11.23
CA ALA A 46 9.27 8.24 -10.01
C ALA A 46 8.38 8.53 -8.80
N ASP A 47 7.82 9.74 -8.71
CA ASP A 47 6.94 10.18 -7.64
C ASP A 47 5.74 9.26 -7.50
N VAL A 48 5.03 8.99 -8.58
CA VAL A 48 3.85 8.09 -8.54
C VAL A 48 4.25 6.63 -8.34
N ILE A 49 5.26 6.12 -9.07
CA ILE A 49 5.54 4.69 -9.07
C ILE A 49 6.21 4.21 -7.78
N LEU A 50 6.99 5.06 -7.11
CA LEU A 50 7.65 4.78 -5.85
C LEU A 50 6.85 5.27 -4.63
N ASP A 51 5.75 5.97 -4.83
CA ASP A 51 4.88 6.37 -3.75
C ASP A 51 4.33 5.15 -3.01
N TYR A 52 4.44 5.19 -1.69
CA TYR A 52 3.96 4.16 -0.77
C TYR A 52 2.59 4.47 -0.21
N ASP A 53 2.12 5.68 -0.44
CA ASP A 53 0.96 6.23 0.21
C ASP A 53 -0.25 6.25 -0.74
N GLU A 54 -0.04 6.36 -2.07
CA GLU A 54 -1.12 6.40 -3.06
C GLU A 54 -0.94 5.37 -4.20
N ASN A 55 -2.07 4.89 -4.76
CA ASN A 55 -2.12 3.88 -5.83
C ASN A 55 -1.33 2.60 -5.46
N ILE A 56 -1.41 2.19 -4.21
CA ILE A 56 -0.55 1.15 -3.63
C ILE A 56 -0.68 -0.16 -4.38
N THR A 57 -1.90 -0.52 -4.77
CA THR A 57 -2.20 -1.81 -5.41
C THR A 57 -2.13 -1.74 -6.95
N THR A 58 -2.24 -0.55 -7.55
CA THR A 58 -2.44 -0.35 -9.00
C THR A 58 -1.19 0.04 -9.79
N LYS A 59 0.02 0.03 -9.22
CA LYS A 59 1.26 0.52 -9.87
C LYS A 59 1.54 -0.05 -11.27
N ALA A 60 1.17 -1.31 -11.55
CA ALA A 60 1.34 -1.90 -12.88
C ALA A 60 0.36 -1.28 -13.91
N ILE A 61 -0.86 -0.93 -13.47
CA ILE A 61 -1.85 -0.21 -14.27
C ILE A 61 -1.36 1.21 -14.55
N ASP A 62 -0.84 1.90 -13.54
CA ASP A 62 -0.29 3.26 -13.69
C ASP A 62 0.81 3.31 -14.74
N GLN A 63 1.72 2.32 -14.74
CA GLN A 63 2.76 2.22 -15.78
C GLN A 63 2.18 2.10 -17.19
N LEU A 64 1.10 1.33 -17.38
CA LEU A 64 0.43 1.22 -18.67
C LEU A 64 -0.24 2.53 -19.08
N ILE A 65 -0.87 3.24 -18.15
CA ILE A 65 -1.48 4.54 -18.36
C ILE A 65 -0.40 5.59 -18.70
N PHE A 66 0.72 5.60 -18.00
CA PHE A 66 1.85 6.48 -18.31
C PHE A 66 2.43 6.24 -19.70
N ARG A 67 2.46 4.99 -20.15
CA ARG A 67 2.85 4.66 -21.54
C ARG A 67 1.85 5.19 -22.54
N LYS A 68 0.56 4.96 -22.31
CA LYS A 68 -0.52 5.47 -23.16
C LYS A 68 -0.46 6.99 -23.30
N ASN A 69 -0.18 7.70 -22.19
CA ASN A 69 -0.12 9.15 -22.16
C ASN A 69 1.24 9.73 -22.60
N GLY A 70 2.21 8.87 -22.94
CA GLY A 70 3.53 9.28 -23.45
C GLY A 70 4.50 9.76 -22.36
N LEU A 71 4.18 9.61 -21.07
CA LEU A 71 5.08 9.97 -19.97
C LEU A 71 6.32 9.06 -19.95
N ILE A 72 6.14 7.77 -20.25
CA ILE A 72 7.23 6.81 -20.45
C ILE A 72 7.19 6.25 -21.88
N GLY A 73 8.33 6.34 -22.57
CA GLY A 73 8.48 5.93 -23.98
C GLY A 73 9.05 4.52 -24.14
N THR A 74 9.12 4.06 -25.37
CA THR A 74 9.71 2.76 -25.77
C THR A 74 11.24 2.86 -25.93
N ASN A 75 11.97 1.74 -25.80
CA ASN A 75 13.43 1.62 -25.82
C ASN A 75 14.13 2.51 -24.78
N LYS A 76 13.51 2.67 -23.62
CA LYS A 76 14.05 3.45 -22.51
C LYS A 76 14.22 2.61 -21.25
N ILE A 77 15.19 3.03 -20.44
CA ILE A 77 15.41 2.56 -19.08
C ILE A 77 15.26 3.77 -18.16
N TYR A 78 14.29 3.72 -17.27
CA TYR A 78 14.07 4.74 -16.25
C TYR A 78 14.71 4.27 -14.95
N ILE A 79 15.54 5.12 -14.37
CA ILE A 79 16.09 4.93 -13.02
C ILE A 79 15.36 5.92 -12.12
N SER A 80 14.76 5.39 -11.06
CA SER A 80 13.94 6.15 -10.13
C SER A 80 14.41 5.88 -8.71
N GLY A 81 14.45 6.91 -7.88
CA GLY A 81 14.83 6.79 -6.48
C GLY A 81 13.90 7.56 -5.56
N LEU A 82 13.69 7.03 -4.36
CA LEU A 82 12.94 7.65 -3.28
C LEU A 82 13.70 7.47 -1.96
N LEU A 83 13.76 8.54 -1.18
CA LEU A 83 14.22 8.52 0.21
C LEU A 83 13.20 9.25 1.07
N LYS A 84 12.63 8.55 2.05
CA LYS A 84 11.73 9.10 3.07
C LYS A 84 12.34 8.84 4.44
N GLY A 85 12.45 9.87 5.24
CA GLY A 85 12.99 9.75 6.60
C GLY A 85 12.31 10.71 7.55
N SER A 86 12.21 10.31 8.81
CA SER A 86 11.49 11.07 9.83
C SER A 86 12.10 10.98 11.22
N TYR A 87 11.70 11.94 12.05
CA TYR A 87 11.78 11.87 13.49
C TYR A 87 10.41 11.54 14.03
N LEU A 88 10.34 10.49 14.83
CA LEU A 88 9.14 10.03 15.52
C LEU A 88 9.31 10.22 17.02
N GLY A 89 8.33 10.84 17.67
CA GLY A 89 8.12 10.82 19.11
C GLY A 89 6.81 10.11 19.42
N GLU A 90 6.83 9.16 20.35
CA GLU A 90 5.66 8.43 20.83
C GLU A 90 5.53 8.57 22.34
N TRP A 91 4.30 8.77 22.80
CA TRP A 91 3.90 8.80 24.21
C TRP A 91 2.75 7.82 24.39
N THR A 92 2.79 7.04 25.45
CA THR A 92 1.75 6.07 25.78
C THR A 92 1.43 6.10 27.27
N ASP A 93 0.23 5.74 27.63
CA ASP A 93 -0.18 5.55 29.02
C ASP A 93 0.26 4.19 29.60
N THR A 94 0.68 3.28 28.74
CA THR A 94 1.04 1.90 29.08
C THR A 94 2.53 1.65 28.81
N ASP A 95 3.25 1.19 29.83
CA ASP A 95 4.71 0.96 29.77
C ASP A 95 5.09 0.05 28.59
N GLY A 96 5.94 0.58 27.70
CA GLY A 96 6.46 -0.13 26.54
C GLY A 96 5.46 -0.35 25.38
N ALA A 97 4.23 0.15 25.45
CA ALA A 97 3.24 0.00 24.40
C ALA A 97 3.33 1.10 23.33
N PHE A 98 4.39 1.05 22.52
CA PHE A 98 4.62 2.00 21.43
C PHE A 98 4.23 1.37 20.08
N PRO A 99 3.20 1.84 19.37
CA PRO A 99 2.73 1.25 18.11
C PRO A 99 3.82 1.03 17.05
N ILE A 100 4.74 1.97 16.91
CA ILE A 100 5.83 1.86 15.93
C ILE A 100 7.14 1.47 16.61
N LEU A 101 7.54 2.16 17.68
CA LEU A 101 8.86 1.96 18.29
C LEU A 101 9.01 0.61 19.00
N THR A 102 7.92 -0.10 19.31
CA THR A 102 7.97 -1.49 19.80
C THR A 102 8.67 -2.44 18.82
N ARG A 103 8.72 -2.07 17.53
CA ARG A 103 9.43 -2.85 16.50
C ARG A 103 10.96 -2.73 16.61
N PHE A 104 11.44 -1.85 17.46
CA PHE A 104 12.86 -1.69 17.75
C PHE A 104 13.14 -2.19 19.16
N PRO A 105 14.26 -2.89 19.41
CA PRO A 105 14.61 -3.37 20.74
C PRO A 105 14.91 -2.18 21.68
N ASN A 106 14.62 -2.38 22.99
CA ASN A 106 15.01 -1.50 24.10
C ASN A 106 14.19 -0.22 24.29
N HIS A 107 12.94 -0.14 23.84
CA HIS A 107 12.03 0.92 24.24
C HIS A 107 11.19 0.45 25.42
N SER A 108 11.23 1.20 26.53
CA SER A 108 10.48 0.99 27.76
C SER A 108 10.03 2.35 28.30
N GLY A 109 9.11 2.35 29.25
CA GLY A 109 8.54 3.56 29.81
C GLY A 109 7.35 4.05 29.00
N THR A 110 6.96 5.30 29.22
CA THR A 110 5.77 5.91 28.62
C THR A 110 6.09 6.97 27.57
N SER A 111 7.36 7.15 27.21
CA SER A 111 7.78 8.03 26.12
C SER A 111 9.02 7.51 25.42
N ALA A 112 9.03 7.57 24.11
CA ALA A 112 10.15 7.17 23.28
C ALA A 112 10.25 8.03 22.03
N HIS A 113 11.45 8.16 21.47
CA HIS A 113 11.66 8.92 20.24
C HIS A 113 12.87 8.38 19.47
N ARG A 114 12.81 8.53 18.14
CA ARG A 114 13.86 8.04 17.25
C ARG A 114 13.85 8.76 15.90
N PHE A 115 15.04 8.94 15.32
CA PHE A 115 15.20 9.19 13.89
C PHE A 115 15.33 7.86 13.15
N PHE A 116 14.71 7.73 12.01
CA PHE A 116 14.86 6.54 11.17
C PHE A 116 14.59 6.83 9.69
N ILE A 117 15.03 5.91 8.85
CA ILE A 117 14.71 5.88 7.42
C ILE A 117 13.41 5.08 7.27
N ASP A 118 12.32 5.78 6.94
CA ASP A 118 11.03 5.14 6.71
C ASP A 118 11.09 4.23 5.49
N ASN A 119 11.68 4.75 4.42
CA ASN A 119 11.85 4.04 3.16
C ASN A 119 12.98 4.65 2.33
N ALA A 120 13.85 3.80 1.80
CA ALA A 120 14.75 4.18 0.72
C ALA A 120 14.58 3.16 -0.43
N ALA A 121 14.12 3.62 -1.58
CA ALA A 121 13.83 2.77 -2.72
C ALA A 121 14.65 3.18 -3.95
N LEU A 122 15.09 2.18 -4.70
CA LEU A 122 15.67 2.34 -6.03
C LEU A 122 14.93 1.42 -7.00
N ALA A 123 14.42 1.95 -8.10
CA ALA A 123 13.72 1.19 -9.10
C ALA A 123 14.31 1.38 -10.50
N ILE A 124 14.16 0.33 -11.30
CA ILE A 124 14.49 0.30 -12.71
C ILE A 124 13.24 -0.11 -13.49
N THR A 125 12.84 0.72 -14.44
CA THR A 125 11.78 0.38 -15.41
C THR A 125 12.39 0.31 -16.79
N ALA A 126 12.28 -0.82 -17.48
CA ALA A 126 12.72 -0.97 -18.85
C ALA A 126 11.53 -1.22 -19.78
N THR A 127 11.51 -0.54 -20.92
CA THR A 127 10.43 -0.60 -21.91
C THR A 127 10.93 -1.05 -23.27
N PRO A 128 11.30 -2.34 -23.44
CA PRO A 128 11.95 -2.85 -24.67
C PRO A 128 11.04 -2.82 -25.91
N ALA A 129 9.73 -2.85 -25.73
CA ALA A 129 8.75 -2.78 -26.80
C ALA A 129 7.47 -2.06 -26.32
N ASP A 130 6.63 -1.59 -27.22
CA ASP A 130 5.38 -0.89 -26.88
C ASP A 130 4.44 -1.69 -25.97
N TRP A 131 4.51 -3.00 -26.05
CA TRP A 131 3.67 -3.93 -25.31
C TRP A 131 4.36 -4.60 -24.11
N LEU A 132 5.61 -4.25 -23.80
CA LEU A 132 6.38 -4.88 -22.70
C LEU A 132 6.97 -3.82 -21.78
N THR A 133 6.69 -3.94 -20.50
CA THR A 133 7.30 -3.17 -19.41
C THR A 133 7.91 -4.14 -18.41
N LEU A 134 9.17 -3.94 -18.06
CA LEU A 134 9.88 -4.68 -17.01
C LEU A 134 10.13 -3.72 -15.86
N PHE A 135 9.87 -4.16 -14.64
CA PHE A 135 10.03 -3.36 -13.43
C PHE A 135 10.77 -4.15 -12.35
N ALA A 136 11.72 -3.50 -11.68
CA ALA A 136 12.38 -4.03 -10.51
C ALA A 136 12.61 -2.93 -9.47
N GLN A 137 12.35 -3.22 -8.18
CA GLN A 137 12.47 -2.27 -7.08
C GLN A 137 13.16 -2.95 -5.89
N ILE A 138 14.23 -2.31 -5.42
CA ILE A 138 14.95 -2.65 -4.20
C ILE A 138 14.59 -1.61 -3.16
N GLU A 139 14.33 -2.05 -1.94
CA GLU A 139 13.94 -1.19 -0.83
C GLU A 139 14.72 -1.48 0.44
N TYR A 140 14.98 -0.43 1.18
CA TYR A 140 15.49 -0.46 2.54
C TYR A 140 14.48 0.19 3.48
N HIS A 141 14.14 -0.49 4.57
CA HIS A 141 13.28 -0.02 5.65
C HIS A 141 13.93 -0.31 6.99
N GLU A 142 13.97 0.67 7.89
CA GLU A 142 14.29 0.41 9.29
C GLU A 142 13.09 -0.17 10.04
N VAL A 143 11.88 0.34 9.77
CA VAL A 143 10.64 -0.21 10.34
C VAL A 143 10.21 -1.42 9.52
N ARG A 144 10.40 -2.61 10.06
CA ARG A 144 10.14 -3.88 9.36
C ARG A 144 9.50 -4.89 10.29
N PHE A 145 8.94 -5.91 9.70
CA PHE A 145 8.44 -7.06 10.45
C PHE A 145 9.60 -7.98 10.87
N ASP A 146 9.42 -8.72 11.95
CA ASP A 146 10.37 -9.74 12.37
C ASP A 146 10.65 -10.71 11.21
N SER A 147 11.90 -11.13 11.08
CA SER A 147 12.42 -11.99 10.00
C SER A 147 12.45 -11.39 8.59
N GLN A 148 12.11 -10.11 8.40
CA GLN A 148 12.38 -9.43 7.13
C GLN A 148 13.79 -8.84 7.11
N ASP A 149 14.47 -8.95 5.97
CA ASP A 149 15.73 -8.25 5.73
C ASP A 149 15.49 -6.74 5.59
N GLU A 150 16.45 -5.94 6.05
CA GLU A 150 16.39 -4.47 5.89
C GLU A 150 16.42 -4.06 4.42
N LEU A 151 17.19 -4.76 3.60
CA LEU A 151 17.29 -4.55 2.17
C LEU A 151 16.59 -5.68 1.44
N GLN A 152 15.56 -5.36 0.66
CA GLN A 152 14.73 -6.35 -0.02
C GLN A 152 14.58 -6.03 -1.50
N LEU A 153 14.59 -7.08 -2.33
CA LEU A 153 14.07 -7.00 -3.69
C LEU A 153 12.55 -7.07 -3.62
N ARG A 154 11.89 -5.91 -3.47
CA ARG A 154 10.48 -5.81 -3.06
C ARG A 154 9.52 -6.16 -4.19
N LYS A 155 9.77 -5.63 -5.37
CA LYS A 155 8.92 -5.84 -6.55
C LYS A 155 9.76 -6.19 -7.76
N VAL A 156 9.36 -7.23 -8.49
CA VAL A 156 9.97 -7.61 -9.76
C VAL A 156 8.88 -8.20 -10.63
N TYR A 157 8.48 -7.50 -11.68
CA TYR A 157 7.46 -8.00 -12.57
C TYR A 157 7.63 -7.54 -14.02
N ALA A 158 6.99 -8.28 -14.91
CA ALA A 158 6.84 -7.94 -16.31
C ALA A 158 5.36 -7.72 -16.62
N THR A 159 5.03 -6.61 -17.28
CA THR A 159 3.67 -6.30 -17.75
C THR A 159 3.63 -6.35 -19.27
N LEU A 160 2.73 -7.16 -19.82
CA LEU A 160 2.44 -7.31 -21.24
C LEU A 160 1.12 -6.59 -21.53
N GLY A 161 1.16 -5.50 -22.27
CA GLY A 161 -0.03 -4.71 -22.63
C GLY A 161 0.34 -3.42 -23.35
N ASP A 162 -0.58 -2.98 -24.24
CA ASP A 162 -0.52 -1.69 -24.92
C ASP A 162 -1.93 -1.12 -24.96
N LEU A 163 -2.22 -0.18 -24.07
CA LEU A 163 -3.55 0.42 -23.93
C LEU A 163 -3.98 1.28 -25.13
N ASN A 164 -3.07 1.54 -26.10
CA ASN A 164 -3.41 2.15 -27.39
C ASN A 164 -4.03 1.13 -28.36
N ARG A 165 -3.81 -0.17 -28.12
CA ARG A 165 -4.29 -1.26 -29.01
C ARG A 165 -5.34 -2.13 -28.36
N SER A 166 -5.25 -2.37 -27.05
CA SER A 166 -6.15 -3.27 -26.32
C SER A 166 -6.27 -2.82 -24.87
N PRO A 167 -7.47 -2.87 -24.29
CA PRO A 167 -7.65 -2.62 -22.87
C PRO A 167 -7.15 -3.76 -21.97
N LEU A 168 -6.72 -4.88 -22.55
CA LEU A 168 -6.24 -6.06 -21.80
C LEU A 168 -4.74 -6.01 -21.56
N TYR A 169 -4.34 -6.50 -20.39
CA TYR A 169 -2.94 -6.70 -20.04
C TYR A 169 -2.74 -7.96 -19.21
N LEU A 170 -1.48 -8.40 -19.13
CA LEU A 170 -1.01 -9.48 -18.24
C LEU A 170 0.20 -9.00 -17.48
N THR A 171 0.26 -9.29 -16.18
CA THR A 171 1.45 -9.04 -15.34
C THR A 171 1.91 -10.35 -14.69
N PHE A 172 3.21 -10.58 -14.70
CA PHE A 172 3.82 -11.72 -14.06
C PHE A 172 4.96 -11.26 -13.16
N GLY A 173 5.05 -11.81 -11.97
CA GLY A 173 6.15 -11.55 -11.04
C GLY A 173 5.67 -11.24 -9.64
N ARG A 174 6.50 -10.54 -8.89
CA ARG A 174 6.27 -10.16 -7.50
C ARG A 174 5.82 -8.71 -7.42
N LYS A 175 4.65 -8.46 -6.86
CA LYS A 175 4.06 -7.12 -6.66
C LYS A 175 3.04 -7.11 -5.53
N THR A 176 2.58 -5.92 -5.15
CA THR A 176 1.39 -5.77 -4.31
C THR A 176 0.17 -6.31 -5.07
N ILE A 177 -0.66 -7.07 -4.39
CA ILE A 177 -1.85 -7.69 -4.99
C ILE A 177 -2.94 -6.65 -5.12
N ASN A 178 -3.60 -6.62 -6.27
CA ASN A 178 -4.78 -5.77 -6.48
C ASN A 178 -5.95 -6.35 -5.67
N PHE A 179 -6.14 -5.81 -4.49
CA PHE A 179 -7.21 -6.07 -3.55
C PHE A 179 -7.26 -4.91 -2.57
N GLY A 180 -8.33 -4.10 -2.62
CA GLY A 180 -8.41 -2.83 -1.91
C GLY A 180 -7.53 -1.73 -2.51
N ASP A 181 -7.71 -0.51 -2.06
CA ASP A 181 -6.81 0.62 -2.38
C ASP A 181 -5.74 0.77 -1.31
N PHE A 182 -6.16 0.85 -0.05
CA PHE A 182 -5.33 1.07 1.12
C PHE A 182 -4.52 2.36 1.06
N ASP A 183 -4.96 3.31 0.24
CA ASP A 183 -4.31 4.58 0.02
C ASP A 183 -4.32 5.45 1.28
N LEU A 184 -3.33 6.31 1.40
CA LEU A 184 -3.10 7.15 2.56
C LEU A 184 -3.02 8.61 2.13
N TYR A 185 -3.73 9.48 2.84
CA TYR A 185 -3.62 10.92 2.62
C TYR A 185 -2.68 11.60 3.63
N SER A 186 -2.31 10.90 4.68
CA SER A 186 -1.30 11.35 5.65
C SER A 186 0.11 10.99 5.17
N PRO A 187 1.12 11.85 5.44
CA PRO A 187 2.43 11.68 4.84
C PRO A 187 3.31 10.57 5.45
N PHE A 188 2.94 10.01 6.62
CA PHE A 188 3.81 9.04 7.31
C PHE A 188 3.09 7.82 7.86
N SER A 189 1.92 7.98 8.50
CA SER A 189 1.26 6.89 9.19
C SER A 189 0.34 6.09 8.29
N GLN A 190 0.47 4.76 8.37
CA GLN A 190 -0.45 3.83 7.71
C GLN A 190 -1.79 3.82 8.44
N ASN A 191 -2.89 3.75 7.70
CA ASN A 191 -4.21 3.51 8.24
C ASN A 191 -4.39 2.04 8.65
N ILE A 192 -5.43 1.76 9.42
CA ILE A 192 -5.69 0.42 9.96
C ILE A 192 -6.02 -0.59 8.84
N ASN A 193 -6.77 -0.19 7.80
CA ASN A 193 -7.06 -1.06 6.66
C ASN A 193 -5.78 -1.52 5.97
N ASN A 194 -4.87 -0.58 5.67
CA ASN A 194 -3.56 -0.87 5.10
C ASN A 194 -2.76 -1.84 5.99
N HIS A 195 -2.78 -1.57 7.31
CA HIS A 195 -2.06 -2.38 8.28
C HIS A 195 -2.55 -3.84 8.32
N PHE A 196 -3.86 -4.08 8.25
CA PHE A 196 -4.41 -5.43 8.36
C PHE A 196 -4.56 -6.16 7.03
N PHE A 197 -4.85 -5.47 5.93
CA PHE A 197 -5.33 -6.15 4.74
C PHE A 197 -4.48 -5.97 3.48
N ARG A 198 -3.61 -4.96 3.39
CA ARG A 198 -2.74 -4.83 2.22
C ARG A 198 -1.92 -6.09 2.02
N ALA A 199 -2.13 -6.76 0.90
CA ALA A 199 -1.51 -8.03 0.60
C ALA A 199 -0.39 -7.89 -0.43
N GLU A 200 0.70 -8.60 -0.19
CA GLU A 200 1.83 -8.68 -1.11
C GLU A 200 2.23 -10.13 -1.33
N SER A 201 2.74 -10.44 -2.49
CA SER A 201 3.22 -11.77 -2.82
C SER A 201 4.74 -11.83 -2.72
N ASP A 202 5.26 -12.80 -2.00
CA ASP A 202 6.67 -13.18 -2.04
C ASP A 202 6.98 -14.13 -3.20
N GLY A 203 5.97 -14.83 -3.70
CA GLY A 203 6.05 -15.69 -4.85
C GLY A 203 5.71 -14.99 -6.16
N VAL A 204 5.66 -15.76 -7.22
CA VAL A 204 5.24 -15.29 -8.53
C VAL A 204 3.72 -15.28 -8.60
N ILE A 205 3.17 -14.15 -8.98
CA ILE A 205 1.76 -14.02 -9.32
C ILE A 205 1.57 -13.94 -10.83
N ALA A 206 0.37 -14.29 -11.29
CA ALA A 206 -0.10 -13.98 -12.64
C ALA A 206 -1.39 -13.17 -12.54
N GLU A 207 -1.37 -11.96 -13.06
CA GLU A 207 -2.50 -11.04 -13.05
C GLU A 207 -2.95 -10.75 -14.48
N MET A 208 -4.23 -10.85 -14.73
CA MET A 208 -4.88 -10.39 -15.96
C MET A 208 -5.78 -9.22 -15.61
N GLY A 209 -5.72 -8.17 -16.40
CA GLY A 209 -6.57 -7.01 -16.19
C GLY A 209 -7.17 -6.45 -17.47
N PHE A 210 -8.21 -5.65 -17.24
CA PHE A 210 -8.91 -4.85 -18.23
C PHE A 210 -8.91 -3.40 -17.74
N VAL A 211 -8.38 -2.49 -18.56
CA VAL A 211 -8.26 -1.06 -18.23
C VAL A 211 -8.84 -0.23 -19.35
N ASN A 212 -9.89 0.50 -19.03
CA ASN A 212 -10.41 1.54 -19.88
C ASN A 212 -10.69 2.82 -19.07
N LYS A 213 -11.19 3.85 -19.72
CA LYS A 213 -11.48 5.16 -19.13
C LYS A 213 -12.32 5.13 -17.86
N ASN A 214 -13.29 4.20 -17.78
CA ASN A 214 -14.31 4.23 -16.73
C ASN A 214 -14.31 2.97 -15.86
N LEU A 215 -13.47 1.98 -16.21
CA LEU A 215 -13.52 0.67 -15.57
C LEU A 215 -12.12 0.04 -15.56
N HIS A 216 -11.66 -0.33 -14.38
CA HIS A 216 -10.52 -1.21 -14.19
C HIS A 216 -11.01 -2.52 -13.57
N LEU A 217 -10.58 -3.65 -14.09
CA LEU A 217 -10.85 -4.97 -13.53
C LEU A 217 -9.56 -5.77 -13.50
N THR A 218 -9.32 -6.50 -12.43
CA THR A 218 -8.16 -7.38 -12.28
C THR A 218 -8.57 -8.74 -11.73
N ALA A 219 -7.88 -9.76 -12.18
CA ALA A 219 -7.93 -11.11 -11.63
C ALA A 219 -6.51 -11.62 -11.45
N THR A 220 -6.11 -11.88 -10.22
CA THR A 220 -4.76 -12.28 -9.84
C THR A 220 -4.76 -13.71 -9.33
N ALA A 221 -3.96 -14.57 -9.96
CA ALA A 221 -3.64 -15.90 -9.47
C ALA A 221 -2.36 -15.83 -8.63
N ILE A 222 -2.37 -16.43 -7.45
CA ILE A 222 -1.29 -16.36 -6.47
C ILE A 222 -0.79 -17.79 -6.21
N THR A 223 0.52 -18.00 -6.38
CA THR A 223 1.14 -19.28 -6.00
C THR A 223 1.18 -19.42 -4.48
N GLY A 224 1.35 -20.65 -3.98
CA GLY A 224 1.64 -20.89 -2.58
C GLY A 224 2.97 -20.28 -2.12
N GLY A 225 3.32 -20.51 -0.88
CA GLY A 225 4.51 -19.97 -0.24
C GLY A 225 4.24 -18.83 0.72
N ARG A 226 5.31 -18.16 1.14
CA ARG A 226 5.21 -17.03 2.07
C ARG A 226 4.68 -15.80 1.36
N HIS A 227 3.56 -15.30 1.84
CA HIS A 227 2.94 -14.09 1.33
C HIS A 227 2.60 -13.15 2.46
N LEU A 228 2.87 -11.86 2.27
CA LEU A 228 2.43 -10.85 3.20
C LEU A 228 0.91 -10.73 3.13
N ARG A 229 0.26 -11.02 4.25
CA ARG A 229 -1.19 -10.95 4.45
C ARG A 229 -2.04 -11.79 3.48
N THR A 230 -1.44 -12.77 2.82
CA THR A 230 -2.16 -13.83 2.09
C THR A 230 -1.97 -15.16 2.80
N ALA A 231 -2.88 -16.11 2.55
CA ALA A 231 -2.77 -17.43 3.16
C ALA A 231 -1.47 -18.11 2.74
N ASP A 232 -0.71 -18.53 3.73
CA ASP A 232 0.41 -19.44 3.53
C ASP A 232 -0.08 -20.86 3.24
N THR A 233 0.65 -21.59 2.43
CA THR A 233 0.34 -22.98 2.10
C THR A 233 1.60 -23.81 2.06
N ALA A 234 1.49 -25.06 2.46
CA ALA A 234 2.58 -26.03 2.39
C ALA A 234 2.97 -26.43 0.94
N GLU A 235 2.33 -25.86 -0.07
CA GLU A 235 2.49 -26.20 -1.48
C GLU A 235 2.89 -24.95 -2.26
N ASP A 236 4.17 -24.60 -2.18
CA ASP A 236 4.75 -23.36 -2.73
C ASP A 236 4.72 -23.25 -4.26
N ASP A 237 4.57 -24.36 -4.95
CA ASP A 237 4.65 -24.48 -6.42
C ASP A 237 3.28 -24.50 -7.11
N GLN A 238 2.18 -24.41 -6.36
CA GLN A 238 0.83 -24.48 -6.90
C GLN A 238 0.10 -23.14 -6.81
N ILE A 239 -0.72 -22.85 -7.82
CA ILE A 239 -1.71 -21.77 -7.75
C ILE A 239 -2.83 -22.23 -6.84
N ASN A 240 -2.89 -21.66 -5.64
CA ASN A 240 -3.83 -22.08 -4.61
C ASN A 240 -4.58 -20.90 -3.95
N ASN A 241 -4.29 -19.69 -4.34
CA ASN A 241 -4.99 -18.49 -3.90
C ASN A 241 -5.26 -17.56 -5.09
N PHE A 242 -6.23 -16.65 -4.96
CA PHE A 242 -6.52 -15.65 -5.99
C PHE A 242 -7.15 -14.41 -5.38
N ALA A 243 -7.07 -13.29 -6.13
CA ALA A 243 -7.76 -12.06 -5.84
C ALA A 243 -8.52 -11.57 -7.07
N LEU A 244 -9.63 -10.89 -6.84
CA LEU A 244 -10.40 -10.15 -7.83
C LEU A 244 -10.57 -8.73 -7.32
N ASP A 245 -10.44 -7.76 -8.22
CA ASP A 245 -10.65 -6.36 -7.88
C ASP A 245 -11.27 -5.61 -9.04
N GLY A 246 -12.07 -4.58 -8.74
CA GLY A 246 -12.70 -3.77 -9.75
C GLY A 246 -12.98 -2.35 -9.27
N GLU A 247 -12.80 -1.39 -10.18
CA GLU A 247 -13.05 0.03 -9.96
C GLU A 247 -13.82 0.65 -11.11
N VAL A 248 -14.77 1.50 -10.78
CA VAL A 248 -15.55 2.30 -11.72
C VAL A 248 -15.27 3.78 -11.46
N PHE A 249 -14.95 4.51 -12.53
CA PHE A 249 -14.68 5.95 -12.50
C PHE A 249 -15.84 6.71 -13.12
N ILE A 250 -16.52 7.52 -12.31
CA ILE A 250 -17.73 8.27 -12.69
C ILE A 250 -17.39 9.77 -12.68
N PRO A 251 -17.29 10.43 -13.85
CA PRO A 251 -17.15 11.88 -13.89
C PRO A 251 -18.40 12.54 -13.28
N VAL A 252 -18.24 13.35 -12.23
CA VAL A 252 -19.33 14.05 -11.55
C VAL A 252 -19.48 15.47 -12.10
N ARG A 253 -18.36 16.13 -12.28
CA ARG A 253 -18.23 17.47 -12.88
C ARG A 253 -16.79 17.64 -13.39
N GLU A 254 -16.53 18.75 -14.09
CA GLU A 254 -15.18 19.07 -14.56
C GLU A 254 -14.16 18.98 -13.43
N GLY A 255 -13.10 18.20 -13.64
CA GLY A 255 -12.03 17.95 -12.64
C GLY A 255 -12.48 17.20 -11.39
N THR A 256 -13.69 16.59 -11.35
CA THR A 256 -14.16 15.83 -10.18
C THR A 256 -14.67 14.45 -10.59
N ILE A 257 -14.11 13.42 -9.98
CA ILE A 257 -14.39 12.01 -10.25
C ILE A 257 -14.83 11.32 -8.97
N LEU A 258 -15.85 10.51 -9.06
CA LEU A 258 -16.21 9.53 -8.05
C LEU A 258 -15.66 8.17 -8.51
N LYS A 259 -14.73 7.60 -7.73
CA LYS A 259 -14.23 6.23 -7.87
C LYS A 259 -15.01 5.34 -6.91
N LEU A 260 -15.58 4.25 -7.40
CA LEU A 260 -16.21 3.21 -6.60
C LEU A 260 -15.50 1.91 -6.88
N GLY A 261 -15.10 1.19 -5.85
CA GLY A 261 -14.35 -0.04 -6.00
C GLY A 261 -14.77 -1.13 -5.03
N GLY A 262 -14.33 -2.33 -5.34
CA GLY A 262 -14.48 -3.48 -4.47
C GLY A 262 -13.61 -4.65 -4.88
N GLY A 263 -13.16 -5.40 -3.88
CA GLY A 263 -12.23 -6.49 -4.02
C GLY A 263 -12.65 -7.76 -3.29
N TYR A 264 -12.05 -8.88 -3.69
CA TYR A 264 -12.14 -10.17 -3.05
C TYR A 264 -10.78 -10.85 -3.04
N LEU A 265 -10.32 -11.25 -1.85
CA LEU A 265 -9.12 -12.06 -1.66
C LEU A 265 -9.54 -13.42 -1.09
N HIS A 266 -9.26 -14.50 -1.80
CA HIS A 266 -9.72 -15.85 -1.43
C HIS A 266 -9.08 -16.39 -0.15
N GLY A 267 -7.84 -16.05 0.12
CA GLY A 267 -7.15 -16.50 1.33
C GLY A 267 -6.30 -15.40 1.94
N THR A 268 -6.61 -15.04 3.18
CA THR A 268 -5.84 -14.11 4.02
C THR A 268 -5.02 -14.87 5.06
N ILE A 269 -4.12 -14.18 5.77
CA ILE A 269 -3.38 -14.72 6.92
C ILE A 269 -4.29 -15.04 8.12
N TYR A 270 -5.54 -14.57 8.10
CA TYR A 270 -6.51 -14.77 9.19
C TYR A 270 -7.22 -16.12 9.16
N ASN A 271 -6.61 -17.12 8.53
CA ASN A 271 -7.03 -18.50 8.56
C ASN A 271 -6.38 -19.31 9.71
N HIS A 272 -5.51 -18.70 10.52
CA HIS A 272 -4.76 -19.29 11.62
C HIS A 272 -5.07 -18.64 12.95
N THR A 273 -4.64 -19.32 14.04
CA THR A 273 -4.72 -18.77 15.40
C THR A 273 -3.72 -17.65 15.66
N LEU A 274 -2.67 -17.55 14.84
CA LEU A 274 -1.69 -16.47 14.88
C LEU A 274 -1.54 -15.86 13.49
N PRO A 275 -1.64 -14.52 13.32
CA PRO A 275 -1.38 -13.90 12.04
C PRO A 275 0.11 -14.02 11.72
N HIS A 276 0.41 -14.56 10.54
CA HIS A 276 1.78 -14.71 10.08
C HIS A 276 2.18 -13.56 9.17
N HIS A 277 3.12 -12.80 9.62
CA HIS A 277 4.11 -12.16 8.75
C HIS A 277 5.29 -13.11 8.58
N PRO A 278 6.12 -12.99 7.50
CA PRO A 278 7.10 -13.99 7.13
C PRO A 278 7.91 -14.46 8.34
N GLY A 279 7.57 -15.58 8.86
CA GLY A 279 8.12 -16.25 10.03
C GLY A 279 8.13 -17.76 9.77
N PRO A 280 8.80 -18.56 10.60
CA PRO A 280 8.78 -20.01 10.44
C PRO A 280 7.34 -20.52 10.51
N GLU A 281 7.05 -21.58 9.77
CA GLU A 281 5.79 -22.29 9.76
C GLU A 281 5.24 -22.42 11.19
N ILE A 282 4.11 -21.77 11.46
CA ILE A 282 3.36 -21.95 12.69
C ILE A 282 2.09 -22.71 12.36
N ASP A 283 1.83 -23.65 13.18
CA ASP A 283 0.79 -24.65 13.07
C ASP A 283 -0.59 -24.07 12.81
N CYS A 284 -1.23 -24.51 11.74
CA CYS A 284 -2.67 -24.38 11.57
C CYS A 284 -3.36 -24.94 12.81
N PRO A 285 -4.56 -24.46 13.17
CA PRO A 285 -5.29 -25.01 14.31
C PRO A 285 -5.43 -26.51 14.15
N VAL A 286 -4.77 -27.23 15.03
CA VAL A 286 -4.83 -28.70 15.08
C VAL A 286 -6.21 -29.09 15.55
N THR A 287 -6.91 -29.88 14.77
CA THR A 287 -8.05 -30.64 15.33
C THR A 287 -7.48 -31.48 16.47
N PRO A 288 -8.01 -31.39 17.72
CA PRO A 288 -7.49 -32.15 18.84
C PRO A 288 -7.43 -33.62 18.48
N GLY A 289 -6.23 -34.23 18.53
CA GLY A 289 -6.03 -35.64 18.27
C GLY A 289 -5.28 -36.03 16.99
N ALA A 290 -4.89 -35.10 16.14
CA ALA A 290 -4.10 -35.42 14.95
C ALA A 290 -2.60 -35.37 15.25
N SER A 291 -1.91 -36.50 15.14
CA SER A 291 -0.47 -36.61 15.17
C SER A 291 0.09 -36.31 13.77
N GLY A 292 0.56 -35.07 13.52
CA GLY A 292 1.18 -34.64 12.28
C GLY A 292 1.13 -33.12 12.15
N VAL A 293 2.10 -32.53 11.46
CA VAL A 293 2.10 -31.10 11.16
C VAL A 293 0.80 -30.77 10.42
N PRO A 294 -0.07 -29.92 10.95
CA PRO A 294 -1.35 -29.64 10.32
C PRO A 294 -1.12 -28.82 9.06
N LYS A 295 -1.56 -29.33 7.94
CA LYS A 295 -1.63 -28.52 6.72
C LYS A 295 -2.77 -27.51 6.88
N CYS A 296 -2.49 -26.25 6.67
CA CYS A 296 -3.52 -25.20 6.59
C CYS A 296 -4.41 -25.45 5.37
N ARG A 297 -5.49 -26.16 5.54
CA ARG A 297 -6.44 -26.48 4.47
C ARG A 297 -7.58 -25.48 4.35
N GLY A 298 -7.81 -24.70 5.39
CA GLY A 298 -8.84 -23.68 5.40
C GLY A 298 -8.36 -22.39 4.72
N ARG A 299 -9.27 -21.72 4.03
CA ARG A 299 -9.09 -20.35 3.57
C ARG A 299 -10.05 -19.45 4.34
N ASN A 300 -9.57 -18.30 4.80
CA ASN A 300 -10.42 -17.23 5.28
C ASN A 300 -10.33 -16.09 4.28
N ALA A 301 -11.36 -15.93 3.48
CA ALA A 301 -11.40 -14.90 2.45
C ALA A 301 -11.72 -13.54 3.08
N ALA A 302 -11.36 -12.48 2.35
CA ALA A 302 -11.76 -11.12 2.68
C ALA A 302 -12.40 -10.44 1.48
N TYR A 303 -13.22 -9.45 1.76
CA TYR A 303 -13.76 -8.52 0.77
C TYR A 303 -13.44 -7.09 1.16
N ASP A 304 -13.41 -6.24 0.15
CA ASP A 304 -13.20 -4.81 0.25
C ASP A 304 -14.32 -4.06 -0.46
N MET A 305 -14.69 -2.92 0.07
CA MET A 305 -15.59 -1.95 -0.55
C MET A 305 -15.07 -0.55 -0.30
N ARG A 306 -14.97 0.25 -1.36
CA ARG A 306 -14.41 1.59 -1.28
C ARG A 306 -15.11 2.61 -2.16
N ALA A 307 -15.06 3.85 -1.72
CA ALA A 307 -15.53 4.99 -2.47
C ALA A 307 -14.57 6.16 -2.28
N GLU A 308 -14.19 6.82 -3.36
CA GLU A 308 -13.29 7.96 -3.32
C GLU A 308 -13.84 9.08 -4.22
N LEU A 309 -13.89 10.30 -3.69
CA LEU A 309 -14.21 11.51 -4.45
C LEU A 309 -12.92 12.32 -4.62
N ILE A 310 -12.45 12.40 -5.84
CA ILE A 310 -11.23 13.13 -6.22
C ILE A 310 -11.64 14.45 -6.85
N SER A 311 -11.11 15.56 -6.34
CA SER A 311 -11.38 16.89 -6.90
C SER A 311 -10.12 17.78 -6.89
N PRO A 312 -10.12 18.92 -7.62
CA PRO A 312 -8.96 19.82 -7.61
C PRO A 312 -8.59 20.38 -6.24
N MET A 313 -9.56 20.55 -5.33
CA MET A 313 -9.34 21.18 -4.03
C MET A 313 -9.32 20.20 -2.86
N PHE A 314 -10.04 19.10 -2.95
CA PHE A 314 -10.14 18.13 -1.87
C PHE A 314 -10.36 16.72 -2.43
N ASP A 315 -9.88 15.75 -1.69
CA ASP A 315 -10.17 14.33 -1.87
C ASP A 315 -10.85 13.80 -0.62
N LEU A 316 -11.79 12.88 -0.78
CA LEU A 316 -12.46 12.18 0.31
C LEU A 316 -12.51 10.70 -0.05
N MET A 317 -12.12 9.83 0.87
CA MET A 317 -12.11 8.39 0.69
C MET A 317 -12.76 7.71 1.90
N ALA A 318 -13.49 6.63 1.63
CA ALA A 318 -13.94 5.69 2.64
C ALA A 318 -13.69 4.26 2.14
N GLU A 319 -13.12 3.43 2.98
CA GLU A 319 -12.80 2.03 2.68
C GLU A 319 -13.18 1.14 3.85
N TYR A 320 -13.84 0.02 3.55
CA TYR A 320 -14.22 -1.00 4.51
C TYR A 320 -13.75 -2.36 4.00
N THR A 321 -13.01 -3.08 4.83
CA THR A 321 -12.49 -4.40 4.51
C THR A 321 -12.78 -5.35 5.64
N ALA A 322 -13.23 -6.57 5.33
CA ALA A 322 -13.53 -7.57 6.36
C ALA A 322 -13.25 -9.00 5.88
N THR A 323 -12.93 -9.88 6.84
CA THR A 323 -12.88 -11.33 6.58
C THR A 323 -14.30 -11.87 6.43
N ILE A 324 -14.46 -12.90 5.60
CA ILE A 324 -15.78 -13.55 5.40
C ILE A 324 -16.10 -14.46 6.58
N ASP A 325 -15.13 -15.24 7.01
CA ASP A 325 -15.26 -16.16 8.13
C ASP A 325 -14.63 -15.58 9.40
N PRO A 326 -15.06 -16.03 10.58
CA PRO A 326 -14.42 -15.66 11.83
C PRO A 326 -12.94 -16.05 11.85
N TRP A 327 -12.10 -15.15 12.36
CA TRP A 327 -10.71 -15.46 12.62
C TRP A 327 -10.61 -16.49 13.76
N PRO A 328 -9.93 -17.64 13.59
CA PRO A 328 -9.86 -18.68 14.62
C PRO A 328 -9.25 -18.24 15.95
N ALA A 329 -8.44 -17.17 15.94
CA ALA A 329 -7.84 -16.63 17.15
C ALA A 329 -8.85 -15.95 18.08
N THR A 330 -9.82 -15.24 17.52
CA THR A 330 -10.80 -14.46 18.30
C THR A 330 -12.20 -15.05 18.25
N GLY A 331 -12.50 -15.87 17.24
CA GLY A 331 -13.85 -16.36 16.96
C GLY A 331 -14.78 -15.31 16.36
N GLN A 332 -14.27 -14.14 15.98
CA GLN A 332 -15.00 -13.06 15.33
C GLN A 332 -14.39 -12.71 13.98
N LYS A 333 -15.13 -12.04 13.13
CA LYS A 333 -14.58 -11.50 11.87
C LYS A 333 -13.63 -10.38 12.19
N LEU A 334 -12.55 -10.31 11.44
CA LEU A 334 -11.70 -9.12 11.43
C LEU A 334 -12.31 -8.10 10.49
N GLU A 335 -12.57 -6.91 10.98
CA GLU A 335 -13.15 -5.80 10.24
C GLU A 335 -12.28 -4.56 10.40
N ALA A 336 -12.10 -3.81 9.34
CA ALA A 336 -11.40 -2.53 9.36
C ALA A 336 -12.13 -1.51 8.49
N PHE A 337 -12.21 -0.28 8.97
CA PHE A 337 -12.82 0.85 8.29
C PHE A 337 -11.92 2.06 8.38
N THR A 338 -11.76 2.77 7.27
CA THR A 338 -11.05 4.04 7.23
C THR A 338 -11.89 5.06 6.48
N VAL A 339 -11.99 6.27 7.03
CA VAL A 339 -12.45 7.45 6.32
C VAL A 339 -11.38 8.52 6.39
N GLN A 340 -11.07 9.14 5.27
CA GLN A 340 -10.03 10.17 5.21
C GLN A 340 -10.37 11.28 4.24
N GLY A 341 -9.82 12.45 4.50
CA GLY A 341 -9.96 13.61 3.65
C GLY A 341 -8.64 14.34 3.49
N ARG A 342 -8.45 14.94 2.32
CA ARG A 342 -7.28 15.78 2.00
C ARG A 342 -7.74 17.07 1.38
N TYR A 343 -7.28 18.20 1.93
CA TYR A 343 -7.48 19.53 1.35
C TYR A 343 -6.19 19.99 0.68
N LYS A 344 -6.29 20.34 -0.60
CA LYS A 344 -5.18 20.73 -1.47
C LYS A 344 -5.21 22.24 -1.70
N THR A 345 -4.12 22.92 -1.39
CA THR A 345 -4.00 24.37 -1.51
C THR A 345 -2.56 24.79 -1.81
N ALA A 346 -2.32 26.08 -1.94
CA ALA A 346 -0.98 26.65 -1.98
C ALA A 346 -0.81 27.67 -0.88
N ILE A 347 0.29 27.58 -0.11
CA ILE A 347 0.68 28.57 0.89
C ILE A 347 1.97 29.23 0.42
N ARG A 348 1.95 30.53 0.15
CA ARG A 348 3.11 31.28 -0.37
C ARG A 348 3.76 30.59 -1.59
N ASP A 349 2.92 30.16 -2.54
CA ASP A 349 3.30 29.46 -3.78
C ASP A 349 3.80 28.01 -3.62
N TYR A 350 3.85 27.48 -2.41
CA TYR A 350 4.13 26.07 -2.16
C TYR A 350 2.85 25.26 -2.13
N LYS A 351 2.77 24.24 -2.99
CA LYS A 351 1.69 23.24 -2.92
C LYS A 351 1.68 22.66 -1.51
N THR A 352 0.53 22.65 -0.87
CA THR A 352 0.37 22.21 0.50
C THR A 352 -0.88 21.36 0.63
N HIS A 353 -0.74 20.20 1.25
CA HIS A 353 -1.84 19.30 1.56
C HIS A 353 -2.06 19.28 3.08
N PHE A 354 -3.33 19.32 3.48
CA PHE A 354 -3.78 19.02 4.84
C PHE A 354 -4.60 17.76 4.80
N SER A 355 -4.32 16.81 5.65
CA SER A 355 -5.02 15.52 5.72
C SER A 355 -5.61 15.30 7.11
N LEU A 356 -6.72 14.58 7.14
CA LEU A 356 -7.32 14.05 8.35
C LEU A 356 -7.89 12.68 8.04
N SER A 357 -7.59 11.69 8.88
CA SER A 357 -8.15 10.35 8.77
C SER A 357 -8.64 9.83 10.11
N TYR A 358 -9.65 9.01 10.07
CA TYR A 358 -10.13 8.17 11.16
C TYR A 358 -10.19 6.73 10.68
N SER A 359 -9.61 5.83 11.44
CA SER A 359 -9.65 4.40 11.17
C SER A 359 -10.11 3.65 12.41
N PHE A 360 -10.82 2.57 12.18
CA PHE A 360 -11.31 1.66 13.22
C PHE A 360 -11.16 0.23 12.77
N SER A 361 -10.85 -0.68 13.70
CA SER A 361 -10.87 -2.12 13.46
C SER A 361 -11.48 -2.84 14.65
N ASP A 362 -12.36 -3.78 14.39
CA ASP A 362 -12.79 -4.80 15.33
C ASP A 362 -12.04 -6.09 14.99
N ILE A 363 -11.24 -6.56 15.92
CA ILE A 363 -10.49 -7.82 15.79
C ILE A 363 -11.04 -8.90 16.72
N GLY A 364 -12.03 -8.56 17.53
CA GLY A 364 -12.60 -9.42 18.56
C GLY A 364 -11.67 -9.64 19.76
N PRO A 365 -12.19 -10.20 20.84
CA PRO A 365 -11.42 -10.42 22.07
C PRO A 365 -10.33 -11.46 21.85
N PHE A 366 -9.08 -11.01 21.83
CA PHE A 366 -7.90 -11.85 21.61
C PHE A 366 -7.04 -11.88 22.87
N SER A 367 -6.77 -13.08 23.39
CA SER A 367 -5.91 -13.28 24.55
C SER A 367 -4.67 -14.10 24.18
N THR A 368 -3.50 -13.56 24.44
CA THR A 368 -2.20 -14.17 24.12
C THR A 368 -1.73 -15.24 25.09
N GLY A 369 -2.48 -15.55 26.14
CA GLY A 369 -2.00 -16.49 27.16
C GLY A 369 -3.00 -16.77 28.26
N GLY A 370 -2.55 -17.26 29.39
CA GLY A 370 -3.37 -17.72 30.50
C GLY A 370 -4.24 -16.64 31.17
N PRO A 371 -4.96 -16.98 32.24
CA PRO A 371 -5.83 -16.04 32.96
C PRO A 371 -5.08 -14.76 33.36
N GLY A 372 -5.60 -13.60 32.94
CA GLY A 372 -4.99 -12.30 33.20
C GLY A 372 -4.15 -11.73 32.05
N SER A 373 -4.06 -12.44 30.92
CA SER A 373 -3.45 -11.86 29.71
C SER A 373 -4.31 -10.75 29.13
N PRO A 374 -3.71 -9.74 28.49
CA PRO A 374 -4.46 -8.68 27.82
C PRO A 374 -5.42 -9.27 26.76
N VAL A 375 -6.58 -8.66 26.65
CA VAL A 375 -7.59 -9.01 25.66
C VAL A 375 -7.72 -7.80 24.74
N PHE A 376 -7.65 -8.00 23.41
CA PHE A 376 -7.97 -6.95 22.44
C PHE A 376 -9.39 -7.06 22.00
N ASP A 377 -9.95 -5.94 21.65
CA ASP A 377 -11.32 -5.84 21.19
C ASP A 377 -11.41 -4.95 19.95
N SER A 378 -10.93 -3.73 20.06
CA SER A 378 -10.97 -2.76 18.96
C SER A 378 -9.71 -1.91 18.93
N ILE A 379 -9.43 -1.34 17.76
CA ILE A 379 -8.34 -0.39 17.54
C ILE A 379 -8.94 0.82 16.85
N GLU A 380 -8.65 2.00 17.39
CA GLU A 380 -9.03 3.27 16.78
C GLU A 380 -7.79 4.12 16.52
N GLN A 381 -7.82 4.86 15.43
CA GLN A 381 -6.72 5.74 15.05
C GLN A 381 -7.26 7.03 14.45
N TRP A 382 -6.78 8.17 14.95
CA TRP A 382 -6.92 9.48 14.35
C TRP A 382 -5.58 9.96 13.86
N VAL A 383 -5.52 10.47 12.63
CA VAL A 383 -4.29 11.02 12.06
C VAL A 383 -4.60 12.35 11.41
N GLY A 384 -3.85 13.39 11.82
CA GLY A 384 -3.89 14.71 11.18
C GLY A 384 -2.52 15.07 10.63
N GLY A 385 -2.43 15.45 9.35
CA GLY A 385 -1.16 15.71 8.68
C GLY A 385 -1.15 16.99 7.87
N MET A 386 0.06 17.50 7.64
CA MET A 386 0.34 18.56 6.69
C MET A 386 1.60 18.20 5.91
N GLU A 387 1.55 18.31 4.59
CA GLU A 387 2.70 18.13 3.71
C GLU A 387 2.86 19.36 2.81
N VAL A 388 4.08 19.86 2.71
CA VAL A 388 4.47 21.01 1.89
C VAL A 388 5.46 20.56 0.82
N PHE A 389 5.13 20.75 -0.44
CA PHE A 389 5.99 20.45 -1.59
C PHE A 389 6.85 21.66 -1.91
N ILE A 390 8.12 21.59 -1.56
CA ILE A 390 9.09 22.67 -1.79
C ILE A 390 9.44 22.78 -3.28
N ASN A 391 9.51 21.63 -3.94
CA ASN A 391 9.66 21.49 -5.39
C ASN A 391 9.22 20.07 -5.79
N PRO A 392 9.19 19.69 -7.07
CA PRO A 392 8.78 18.36 -7.51
C PRO A 392 9.59 17.21 -6.92
N ASN A 393 10.82 17.47 -6.48
CA ASN A 393 11.73 16.45 -5.96
C ASN A 393 11.74 16.33 -4.43
N PHE A 394 11.19 17.32 -3.71
CA PHE A 394 11.31 17.39 -2.26
C PHE A 394 10.03 17.90 -1.61
N SER A 395 9.52 17.12 -0.65
CA SER A 395 8.46 17.52 0.27
C SER A 395 8.91 17.37 1.72
N PHE A 396 8.19 18.09 2.60
CA PHE A 396 8.37 18.07 4.04
C PHE A 396 7.01 18.00 4.70
N GLY A 397 6.87 17.16 5.72
CA GLY A 397 5.60 16.94 6.42
C GLY A 397 5.73 16.91 7.93
N ILE A 398 4.60 17.17 8.57
CA ILE A 398 4.36 16.96 9.99
C ILE A 398 3.04 16.23 10.16
N GLU A 399 3.00 15.32 11.11
CA GLU A 399 1.83 14.51 11.40
C GLU A 399 1.67 14.32 12.90
N TYR A 400 0.44 14.29 13.35
CA TYR A 400 0.03 13.87 14.68
C TYR A 400 -0.95 12.72 14.56
N SER A 401 -0.76 11.67 15.34
CA SER A 401 -1.73 10.59 15.47
C SER A 401 -2.03 10.26 16.91
N HIS A 402 -3.29 9.87 17.15
CA HIS A 402 -3.79 9.34 18.42
C HIS A 402 -4.34 7.94 18.14
N ASN A 403 -3.90 6.97 18.92
CA ASN A 403 -4.27 5.57 18.79
C ASN A 403 -4.84 5.06 20.10
N THR A 404 -5.97 4.37 20.04
CA THR A 404 -6.57 3.65 21.16
C THR A 404 -6.57 2.16 20.83
N GLY A 405 -6.13 1.34 21.78
CA GLY A 405 -5.83 -0.06 21.52
C GLY A 405 -4.52 -0.24 20.77
N PHE A 406 -3.89 -1.38 20.98
CA PHE A 406 -2.62 -1.71 20.39
C PHE A 406 -2.57 -3.17 19.97
N ALA A 407 -2.51 -3.43 18.68
CA ALA A 407 -2.26 -4.77 18.15
C ALA A 407 -1.09 -4.75 17.17
N PRO A 408 0.14 -4.97 17.67
CA PRO A 408 1.25 -5.22 16.76
C PRO A 408 1.04 -6.57 16.10
N LEU A 409 0.87 -6.60 14.79
CA LEU A 409 0.83 -7.85 14.01
C LEU A 409 2.12 -8.67 14.13
N VAL A 410 3.14 -8.11 14.74
CA VAL A 410 4.51 -8.66 14.77
C VAL A 410 4.85 -9.33 16.10
N ASN A 411 4.31 -8.84 17.20
CA ASN A 411 4.55 -9.42 18.51
C ASN A 411 3.33 -9.29 19.41
N ILE A 412 2.45 -10.25 19.30
CA ILE A 412 1.19 -10.32 20.04
C ILE A 412 1.41 -10.42 21.56
N THR A 413 2.62 -10.74 22.00
CA THR A 413 2.92 -10.90 23.43
C THR A 413 3.13 -9.59 24.18
N SER A 414 3.26 -8.46 23.47
CA SER A 414 3.48 -7.13 24.06
C SER A 414 2.27 -6.21 23.98
N THR A 415 1.09 -6.78 23.85
CA THR A 415 -0.13 -6.02 23.65
C THR A 415 -0.75 -5.58 24.97
N ALA A 416 -1.29 -4.38 25.02
CA ALA A 416 -2.09 -3.86 26.11
C ALA A 416 -3.48 -3.50 25.60
N GLN A 417 -4.50 -4.05 26.25
CA GLN A 417 -5.86 -3.57 26.10
C GLN A 417 -5.93 -2.14 26.64
N ASP A 418 -6.70 -1.29 26.03
CA ASP A 418 -6.92 0.11 26.46
C ASP A 418 -5.65 0.99 26.45
N ALA A 419 -4.56 0.59 25.80
CA ALA A 419 -3.40 1.47 25.64
C ALA A 419 -3.76 2.66 24.77
N GLU A 420 -3.52 3.87 25.28
CA GLU A 420 -3.60 5.10 24.49
C GLU A 420 -2.20 5.56 24.12
N ALA A 421 -2.00 5.90 22.86
CA ALA A 421 -0.71 6.38 22.37
C ALA A 421 -0.86 7.57 21.44
N ASP A 422 -0.08 8.60 21.73
CA ASP A 422 0.08 9.79 20.90
C ASP A 422 1.39 9.76 20.14
N GLN A 423 1.40 10.23 18.90
CA GLN A 423 2.59 10.27 18.07
C GLN A 423 2.72 11.61 17.37
N ILE A 424 3.96 12.09 17.25
CA ILE A 424 4.32 13.20 16.37
C ILE A 424 5.40 12.72 15.43
N VAL A 425 5.17 12.88 14.14
CA VAL A 425 6.14 12.56 13.09
C VAL A 425 6.49 13.84 12.34
N ILE A 426 7.78 14.08 12.15
CA ILE A 426 8.30 15.21 11.36
C ILE A 426 9.34 14.63 10.40
N GLY A 427 9.14 14.83 9.11
CA GLY A 427 10.06 14.23 8.14
C GLY A 427 10.00 14.84 6.77
N GLY A 428 10.70 14.23 5.83
CA GLY A 428 10.74 14.67 4.46
C GLY A 428 10.94 13.52 3.48
N ARG A 429 10.60 13.80 2.23
CA ARG A 429 10.71 12.88 1.10
C ARG A 429 11.48 13.53 -0.02
N ILE A 430 12.40 12.78 -0.61
CA ILE A 430 13.15 13.14 -1.82
C ILE A 430 12.85 12.08 -2.87
N VAL A 431 12.55 12.53 -4.11
CA VAL A 431 12.28 11.64 -5.25
C VAL A 431 12.99 12.14 -6.51
N PHE A 432 13.46 11.24 -7.37
CA PHE A 432 14.10 11.57 -8.65
C PHE A 432 13.87 10.52 -9.73
#